data_b79de05c77a0b9b0be34f8ecbe12e260
#
_entry.id   b79de05c77a0b9b0be34f8ecbe12e260
#
_cell.length_a   1.000
_cell.length_b   1.000
_cell.length_c   1.000
_cell.angle_alpha   90.00
_cell.angle_beta   90.00
_cell.angle_gamma   90.00
#
_symmetry.space_group_name_H-M   'P 1'
#
loop_
_entity.id
_entity.type
_entity.pdbx_description
1 polymer ?
#
loop_
_entity_poly.entity_id
_entity_poly.type
_entity_poly.pdbx_seq_one_letter_code
_entity_poly.pdbx_strand_id
1 'polypeptide(L)'
;MAYMRLGDLLVASGVITPEQIEEALKIQKETHQRLGDVLIQNSFITERNLIDALQIQLGVEFVDLTAVSIPVELAKYVPRNLARKFCVVPVKLVQDTLYLAMSDPLDFVAQEQVKAASRRKVIPMIATRQATEQAIARLYGNEGTAKVIEEMKREAGTPAPDIVPAQMVQDASDSAPTIRFVNSLIERAFQERASDIHLEPQETEMVVRMRVDGLLHRMFTVPTELQGTVISRLKIMGGMNIAEHKIPQDGQVVMQLKGHEVDLRISSLPTIYGEKIVLRLLDKSNRNLDKESLGIEGRDLELYNALLKNTSGVILLVGPTGSGKSTTLYAMIRDLAREEVNIVTLEDPVEYHIPGVSQCQINEKTGMTFANGLRSILRQDPDIISVGEIRDGETAGIAMRSAITGHLVMSTLHTNDAVSAVYRLRDIGVEPWLIASALRGVISQRLVRKVCPHCKTAYQPSGEELALLGMPEDAEATFYKGTGCPECHHTGYTGRRAAFEILMVNGEVRRLVNSDAPYDELLTAAKKNGYRTMRDSCRELVLRGVTTAEEASRTINSTLDE
;
A
#
# COMPACT_ATOMS: atom_id res chain seq x y z
N MET A 1 -34.64 -33.24 22.22
CA MET A 1 -34.63 -31.91 22.83
C MET A 1 -35.77 -31.11 22.20
N ALA A 2 -36.57 -30.40 22.99
CA ALA A 2 -37.66 -29.58 22.45
C ALA A 2 -37.05 -28.49 21.55
N TYR A 3 -37.62 -28.30 20.37
CA TYR A 3 -37.20 -27.28 19.39
C TYR A 3 -37.49 -25.89 19.99
N MET A 4 -36.47 -25.22 20.56
CA MET A 4 -36.61 -23.85 21.05
C MET A 4 -36.54 -22.86 19.87
N ARG A 5 -37.39 -21.85 19.89
CA ARG A 5 -37.32 -20.78 18.87
C ARG A 5 -36.07 -19.93 19.11
N LEU A 6 -35.53 -19.34 18.06
CA LEU A 6 -34.31 -18.51 18.11
C LEU A 6 -34.40 -17.41 19.17
N GLY A 7 -35.56 -16.70 19.22
CA GLY A 7 -35.78 -15.65 20.24
C GLY A 7 -35.74 -16.17 21.66
N ASP A 8 -36.39 -17.31 21.94
CA ASP A 8 -36.40 -17.93 23.26
C ASP A 8 -35.01 -18.38 23.70
N LEU A 9 -34.18 -18.84 22.75
CA LEU A 9 -32.82 -19.27 22.99
C LEU A 9 -31.88 -18.10 23.30
N LEU A 10 -32.02 -16.98 22.58
CA LEU A 10 -31.27 -15.74 22.82
C LEU A 10 -31.62 -15.11 24.18
N VAL A 11 -32.88 -15.16 24.60
CA VAL A 11 -33.30 -14.73 25.92
C VAL A 11 -32.77 -15.67 27.01
N ALA A 12 -32.87 -16.99 26.80
CA ALA A 12 -32.38 -17.97 27.76
C ALA A 12 -30.88 -17.91 27.97
N SER A 13 -30.12 -17.52 26.92
CA SER A 13 -28.66 -17.29 27.00
C SER A 13 -28.26 -15.92 27.60
N GLY A 14 -29.23 -15.07 27.94
CA GLY A 14 -28.98 -13.76 28.52
C GLY A 14 -28.36 -12.74 27.53
N VAL A 15 -28.39 -13.02 26.24
CA VAL A 15 -27.83 -12.15 25.19
C VAL A 15 -28.77 -10.99 24.87
N ILE A 16 -30.07 -11.18 25.04
CA ILE A 16 -31.11 -10.19 24.72
C ILE A 16 -32.23 -10.26 25.76
N THR A 17 -32.89 -9.12 26.00
CA THR A 17 -34.04 -9.07 26.93
C THR A 17 -35.36 -9.42 26.24
N PRO A 18 -36.40 -9.87 26.98
CA PRO A 18 -37.71 -10.14 26.43
C PRO A 18 -38.34 -8.92 25.72
N GLU A 19 -38.12 -7.72 26.25
CA GLU A 19 -38.64 -6.46 25.69
C GLU A 19 -38.02 -6.17 24.32
N GLN A 20 -36.69 -6.40 24.17
CA GLN A 20 -35.98 -6.21 22.91
C GLN A 20 -36.41 -7.23 21.84
N ILE A 21 -36.75 -8.48 22.22
CA ILE A 21 -37.34 -9.45 21.29
C ILE A 21 -38.73 -9.01 20.83
N GLU A 22 -39.56 -8.49 21.71
CA GLU A 22 -40.91 -7.98 21.33
C GLU A 22 -40.79 -6.82 20.35
N GLU A 23 -39.84 -5.92 20.57
CA GLU A 23 -39.57 -4.80 19.67
C GLU A 23 -39.07 -5.29 18.31
N ALA A 24 -38.12 -6.22 18.27
CA ALA A 24 -37.61 -6.82 17.05
C ALA A 24 -38.72 -7.55 16.25
N LEU A 25 -39.63 -8.24 16.93
CA LEU A 25 -40.77 -8.91 16.29
C LEU A 25 -41.81 -7.91 15.71
N LYS A 26 -41.97 -6.72 16.29
CA LYS A 26 -42.80 -5.63 15.71
C LYS A 26 -42.17 -5.13 14.41
N ILE A 27 -40.87 -4.80 14.46
CA ILE A 27 -40.10 -4.34 13.28
C ILE A 27 -40.12 -5.42 12.18
N GLN A 28 -39.97 -6.69 12.53
CA GLN A 28 -40.04 -7.81 11.59
C GLN A 28 -41.39 -7.86 10.85
N LYS A 29 -42.51 -7.63 11.56
CA LYS A 29 -43.85 -7.63 10.95
C LYS A 29 -44.05 -6.49 9.95
N GLU A 30 -43.41 -5.34 10.20
CA GLU A 30 -43.49 -4.15 9.35
C GLU A 30 -42.54 -4.26 8.13
N THR A 31 -41.34 -4.79 8.33
CA THR A 31 -40.29 -4.81 7.30
C THR A 31 -40.24 -6.10 6.52
N HIS A 32 -40.90 -7.16 6.98
CA HIS A 32 -40.83 -8.52 6.44
C HIS A 32 -39.40 -9.10 6.35
N GLN A 33 -38.47 -8.55 7.12
CA GLN A 33 -37.10 -9.03 7.21
C GLN A 33 -37.02 -10.25 8.15
N ARG A 34 -35.88 -10.97 8.10
CA ARG A 34 -35.62 -12.08 9.02
C ARG A 34 -35.31 -11.55 10.42
N LEU A 35 -35.74 -12.26 11.45
CA LEU A 35 -35.54 -11.83 12.84
C LEU A 35 -34.06 -11.60 13.18
N GLY A 36 -33.17 -12.47 12.70
CA GLY A 36 -31.72 -12.31 12.90
C GLY A 36 -31.18 -11.01 12.30
N ASP A 37 -31.61 -10.65 11.09
CA ASP A 37 -31.20 -9.42 10.41
C ASP A 37 -31.68 -8.18 11.17
N VAL A 38 -32.94 -8.21 11.63
CA VAL A 38 -33.53 -7.13 12.44
C VAL A 38 -32.78 -6.93 13.75
N LEU A 39 -32.44 -8.02 14.43
CA LEU A 39 -31.69 -7.99 15.69
C LEU A 39 -30.28 -7.38 15.53
N ILE A 40 -29.58 -7.71 14.43
CA ILE A 40 -28.26 -7.18 14.14
C ILE A 40 -28.33 -5.71 13.71
N GLN A 41 -29.24 -5.34 12.80
CA GLN A 41 -29.39 -3.98 12.29
C GLN A 41 -29.73 -2.97 13.37
N ASN A 42 -30.53 -3.39 14.36
CA ASN A 42 -30.88 -2.55 15.51
C ASN A 42 -29.87 -2.66 16.68
N SER A 43 -28.75 -3.34 16.46
CA SER A 43 -27.68 -3.49 17.47
C SER A 43 -28.14 -4.18 18.78
N PHE A 44 -29.19 -4.98 18.73
CA PHE A 44 -29.65 -5.76 19.88
C PHE A 44 -28.71 -6.95 20.17
N ILE A 45 -28.13 -7.53 19.11
CA ILE A 45 -27.13 -8.60 19.23
C ILE A 45 -26.01 -8.41 18.21
N THR A 46 -24.86 -9.06 18.45
CA THR A 46 -23.80 -9.17 17.45
C THR A 46 -24.05 -10.34 16.50
N GLU A 47 -23.45 -10.31 15.30
CA GLU A 47 -23.51 -11.45 14.37
C GLU A 47 -22.98 -12.75 15.01
N ARG A 48 -21.98 -12.64 15.89
CA ARG A 48 -21.42 -13.76 16.63
C ARG A 48 -22.45 -14.41 17.55
N ASN A 49 -23.21 -13.60 18.30
CA ASN A 49 -24.27 -14.09 19.19
C ASN A 49 -25.35 -14.86 18.40
N LEU A 50 -25.70 -14.37 17.21
CA LEU A 50 -26.64 -15.05 16.32
C LEU A 50 -26.12 -16.40 15.86
N ILE A 51 -24.86 -16.48 15.45
CA ILE A 51 -24.20 -17.71 15.02
C ILE A 51 -24.19 -18.75 16.14
N ASP A 52 -23.79 -18.36 17.35
CA ASP A 52 -23.73 -19.25 18.50
C ASP A 52 -25.13 -19.82 18.82
N ALA A 53 -26.17 -19.01 18.75
CA ALA A 53 -27.55 -19.44 18.94
C ALA A 53 -28.02 -20.39 17.84
N LEU A 54 -27.71 -20.13 16.58
CA LEU A 54 -28.05 -20.98 15.45
C LEU A 54 -27.31 -22.33 15.49
N GLN A 55 -26.06 -22.35 15.93
CA GLN A 55 -25.31 -23.61 16.14
C GLN A 55 -26.03 -24.52 17.14
N ILE A 56 -26.45 -23.95 18.26
CA ILE A 56 -27.19 -24.72 19.30
C ILE A 56 -28.54 -25.20 18.79
N GLN A 57 -29.27 -24.32 18.06
CA GLN A 57 -30.62 -24.61 17.57
C GLN A 57 -30.64 -25.67 16.47
N LEU A 58 -29.70 -25.59 15.53
CA LEU A 58 -29.71 -26.37 14.30
C LEU A 58 -28.71 -27.54 14.31
N GLY A 59 -27.77 -27.55 15.25
CA GLY A 59 -26.69 -28.54 15.31
C GLY A 59 -25.73 -28.45 14.11
N VAL A 60 -25.62 -27.26 13.49
CA VAL A 60 -24.77 -27.00 12.32
C VAL A 60 -23.40 -26.50 12.79
N GLU A 61 -22.33 -27.03 12.22
CA GLU A 61 -20.96 -26.65 12.56
C GLU A 61 -20.65 -25.23 12.03
N PHE A 62 -20.04 -24.39 12.87
CA PHE A 62 -19.50 -23.10 12.43
C PHE A 62 -18.14 -23.30 11.79
N VAL A 63 -17.89 -22.57 10.71
CA VAL A 63 -16.57 -22.51 10.07
C VAL A 63 -16.08 -21.07 10.01
N ASP A 64 -14.91 -20.83 10.55
CA ASP A 64 -14.22 -19.56 10.38
C ASP A 64 -13.49 -19.57 9.03
N LEU A 65 -14.12 -18.97 8.02
CA LEU A 65 -13.57 -18.86 6.66
C LEU A 65 -12.33 -17.95 6.59
N THR A 66 -12.00 -17.25 7.66
CA THR A 66 -10.78 -16.45 7.75
C THR A 66 -9.57 -17.29 8.13
N ALA A 67 -9.79 -18.37 8.89
CA ALA A 67 -8.76 -19.28 9.36
C ALA A 67 -8.56 -20.52 8.45
N VAL A 68 -9.54 -20.81 7.57
CA VAL A 68 -9.51 -22.00 6.71
C VAL A 68 -9.03 -21.65 5.30
N SER A 69 -8.03 -22.38 4.80
CA SER A 69 -7.60 -22.33 3.41
C SER A 69 -8.52 -23.22 2.55
N ILE A 70 -9.24 -22.62 1.62
CA ILE A 70 -10.14 -23.31 0.70
C ILE A 70 -9.35 -23.68 -0.57
N PRO A 71 -9.23 -24.99 -0.90
CA PRO A 71 -8.59 -25.42 -2.15
C PRO A 71 -9.32 -24.87 -3.38
N VAL A 72 -8.57 -24.31 -4.32
CA VAL A 72 -9.14 -23.69 -5.54
C VAL A 72 -9.93 -24.68 -6.39
N GLU A 73 -9.54 -25.98 -6.34
CA GLU A 73 -10.22 -27.05 -7.07
C GLU A 73 -11.68 -27.26 -6.64
N LEU A 74 -12.08 -26.77 -5.48
CA LEU A 74 -13.46 -26.86 -5.00
C LEU A 74 -14.40 -25.91 -5.74
N ALA A 75 -13.88 -24.87 -6.39
CA ALA A 75 -14.66 -23.93 -7.19
C ALA A 75 -15.46 -24.63 -8.30
N LYS A 76 -14.96 -25.74 -8.85
CA LYS A 76 -15.65 -26.52 -9.89
C LYS A 76 -16.99 -27.14 -9.45
N TYR A 77 -17.19 -27.34 -8.12
CA TYR A 77 -18.42 -27.95 -7.59
C TYR A 77 -19.54 -26.95 -7.35
N VAL A 78 -19.19 -25.67 -7.14
CA VAL A 78 -20.17 -24.61 -6.92
C VAL A 78 -19.90 -23.49 -7.95
N PRO A 79 -20.69 -23.34 -9.00
CA PRO A 79 -20.53 -22.27 -9.97
C PRO A 79 -20.61 -20.87 -9.33
N ARG A 80 -19.78 -19.93 -9.81
CA ARG A 80 -19.68 -18.55 -9.29
C ARG A 80 -21.03 -17.83 -9.18
N ASN A 81 -21.92 -18.03 -10.17
CA ASN A 81 -23.25 -17.44 -10.15
C ASN A 81 -24.10 -17.96 -8.97
N LEU A 82 -24.02 -19.25 -8.65
CA LEU A 82 -24.69 -19.83 -7.47
C LEU A 82 -24.04 -19.34 -6.18
N ALA A 83 -22.70 -19.35 -6.11
CA ALA A 83 -21.95 -18.86 -4.96
C ALA A 83 -22.33 -17.42 -4.59
N ARG A 84 -22.40 -16.52 -5.57
CA ARG A 84 -22.81 -15.12 -5.36
C ARG A 84 -24.28 -14.96 -5.05
N LYS A 85 -25.15 -15.66 -5.78
CA LYS A 85 -26.61 -15.54 -5.63
C LYS A 85 -27.08 -15.93 -4.23
N PHE A 86 -26.49 -16.99 -3.67
CA PHE A 86 -26.90 -17.57 -2.38
C PHE A 86 -25.91 -17.28 -1.25
N CYS A 87 -24.84 -16.55 -1.51
CA CYS A 87 -23.77 -16.29 -0.53
C CYS A 87 -23.27 -17.59 0.12
N VAL A 88 -22.77 -18.52 -0.71
CA VAL A 88 -22.28 -19.84 -0.31
C VAL A 88 -20.92 -20.16 -0.90
N VAL A 89 -20.09 -20.90 -0.17
CA VAL A 89 -18.76 -21.29 -0.63
C VAL A 89 -18.41 -22.73 -0.21
N PRO A 90 -17.83 -23.56 -1.10
CA PRO A 90 -17.39 -24.91 -0.74
C PRO A 90 -16.16 -24.83 0.13
N VAL A 91 -16.13 -25.56 1.25
CA VAL A 91 -15.01 -25.53 2.23
C VAL A 91 -14.11 -26.74 2.10
N LYS A 92 -14.69 -27.92 2.06
CA LYS A 92 -13.97 -29.19 1.94
C LYS A 92 -14.82 -30.24 1.25
N LEU A 93 -14.18 -31.19 0.58
CA LEU A 93 -14.82 -32.40 0.04
C LEU A 93 -14.25 -33.60 0.77
N VAL A 94 -15.12 -34.38 1.42
CA VAL A 94 -14.72 -35.63 2.10
C VAL A 94 -15.52 -36.76 1.46
N GLN A 95 -14.81 -37.66 0.80
CA GLN A 95 -15.41 -38.73 -0.01
C GLN A 95 -16.39 -38.15 -1.07
N ASP A 96 -17.69 -38.34 -0.88
CA ASP A 96 -18.75 -37.85 -1.77
C ASP A 96 -19.59 -36.71 -1.18
N THR A 97 -19.11 -36.11 -0.09
CA THR A 97 -19.82 -35.09 0.68
C THR A 97 -19.10 -33.75 0.59
N LEU A 98 -19.80 -32.75 0.06
CA LEU A 98 -19.35 -31.36 -0.04
C LEU A 98 -19.83 -30.59 1.20
N TYR A 99 -18.91 -30.06 1.96
CA TYR A 99 -19.18 -29.16 3.07
C TYR A 99 -19.29 -27.75 2.54
N LEU A 100 -20.46 -27.12 2.73
CA LEU A 100 -20.82 -25.83 2.15
C LEU A 100 -20.98 -24.78 3.24
N ALA A 101 -20.09 -23.80 3.32
CA ALA A 101 -20.29 -22.65 4.19
C ALA A 101 -21.33 -21.70 3.60
N MET A 102 -22.24 -21.24 4.43
CA MET A 102 -23.32 -20.34 4.05
C MET A 102 -23.73 -19.46 5.23
N SER A 103 -24.19 -18.25 4.93
CA SER A 103 -24.66 -17.30 5.96
C SER A 103 -26.01 -17.70 6.56
N ASP A 104 -26.80 -18.49 5.83
CA ASP A 104 -28.10 -18.99 6.26
C ASP A 104 -28.21 -20.50 5.99
N PRO A 105 -27.96 -21.36 6.99
CA PRO A 105 -28.06 -22.80 6.84
C PRO A 105 -29.51 -23.31 6.63
N LEU A 106 -30.52 -22.46 6.76
CA LEU A 106 -31.92 -22.80 6.48
C LEU A 106 -32.35 -22.51 5.04
N ASP A 107 -31.47 -21.97 4.20
CA ASP A 107 -31.74 -21.81 2.78
C ASP A 107 -31.62 -23.16 2.03
N PHE A 108 -32.67 -23.96 2.13
CA PHE A 108 -32.77 -25.25 1.44
C PHE A 108 -32.72 -25.12 -0.08
N VAL A 109 -33.16 -23.99 -0.63
CA VAL A 109 -33.11 -23.73 -2.10
C VAL A 109 -31.67 -23.64 -2.54
N ALA A 110 -30.83 -22.92 -1.79
CA ALA A 110 -29.39 -22.86 -2.04
C ALA A 110 -28.73 -24.23 -1.96
N GLN A 111 -29.04 -25.00 -0.93
CA GLN A 111 -28.49 -26.35 -0.75
C GLN A 111 -28.85 -27.30 -1.89
N GLU A 112 -30.11 -27.35 -2.30
CA GLU A 112 -30.58 -28.20 -3.42
C GLU A 112 -29.98 -27.76 -4.76
N GLN A 113 -29.85 -26.46 -5.03
CA GLN A 113 -29.19 -25.97 -6.25
C GLN A 113 -27.70 -26.33 -6.29
N VAL A 114 -27.00 -26.20 -5.17
CA VAL A 114 -25.60 -26.63 -5.09
C VAL A 114 -25.46 -28.14 -5.20
N LYS A 115 -26.35 -28.91 -4.62
CA LYS A 115 -26.39 -30.37 -4.74
C LYS A 115 -26.62 -30.80 -6.20
N ALA A 116 -27.53 -30.16 -6.89
CA ALA A 116 -27.79 -30.42 -8.33
C ALA A 116 -26.56 -30.06 -9.19
N ALA A 117 -25.89 -28.94 -8.92
CA ALA A 117 -24.74 -28.49 -9.69
C ALA A 117 -23.50 -29.36 -9.40
N SER A 118 -23.23 -29.67 -8.14
CA SER A 118 -22.06 -30.45 -7.73
C SER A 118 -22.20 -31.97 -7.95
N ARG A 119 -23.44 -32.47 -8.02
CA ARG A 119 -23.80 -33.90 -8.00
C ARG A 119 -23.21 -34.63 -6.76
N ARG A 120 -23.12 -33.93 -5.63
CA ARG A 120 -22.56 -34.41 -4.37
C ARG A 120 -23.57 -34.22 -3.24
N LYS A 121 -23.41 -34.99 -2.18
CA LYS A 121 -24.14 -34.75 -0.93
C LYS A 121 -23.63 -33.42 -0.34
N VAL A 122 -24.54 -32.52 0.06
CA VAL A 122 -24.20 -31.22 0.65
C VAL A 122 -24.50 -31.26 2.14
N ILE A 123 -23.52 -30.82 2.95
CA ILE A 123 -23.68 -30.58 4.39
C ILE A 123 -23.44 -29.10 4.62
N PRO A 124 -24.44 -28.34 5.12
CA PRO A 124 -24.27 -26.92 5.41
C PRO A 124 -23.36 -26.73 6.64
N MET A 125 -22.54 -25.69 6.60
CA MET A 125 -21.79 -25.12 7.72
C MET A 125 -22.21 -23.66 7.83
N ILE A 126 -22.26 -23.11 9.04
CA ILE A 126 -22.59 -21.70 9.23
C ILE A 126 -21.31 -20.85 9.18
N ALA A 127 -21.36 -19.73 8.49
CA ALA A 127 -20.28 -18.73 8.44
C ALA A 127 -20.86 -17.31 8.45
N THR A 128 -20.08 -16.32 8.83
CA THR A 128 -20.51 -14.93 8.72
C THR A 128 -20.72 -14.55 7.26
N ARG A 129 -21.69 -13.68 6.98
CA ARG A 129 -21.96 -13.21 5.63
C ARG A 129 -20.74 -12.54 5.01
N GLN A 130 -20.09 -11.67 5.77
CA GLN A 130 -18.89 -10.96 5.33
C GLN A 130 -17.76 -11.92 4.97
N ALA A 131 -17.46 -12.90 5.83
CA ALA A 131 -16.41 -13.90 5.54
C ALA A 131 -16.76 -14.77 4.32
N THR A 132 -18.05 -15.09 4.11
CA THR A 132 -18.52 -15.85 2.95
C THR A 132 -18.34 -15.03 1.66
N GLU A 133 -18.76 -13.76 1.62
CA GLU A 133 -18.56 -12.86 0.48
C GLU A 133 -17.09 -12.70 0.12
N GLN A 134 -16.22 -12.57 1.10
CA GLN A 134 -14.77 -12.48 0.92
C GLN A 134 -14.17 -13.80 0.43
N ALA A 135 -14.62 -14.94 0.96
CA ALA A 135 -14.20 -16.25 0.50
C ALA A 135 -14.62 -16.51 -0.96
N ILE A 136 -15.84 -16.07 -1.35
CA ILE A 136 -16.30 -16.08 -2.74
C ILE A 136 -15.41 -15.22 -3.63
N ALA A 137 -15.10 -14.00 -3.21
CA ALA A 137 -14.21 -13.11 -3.97
C ALA A 137 -12.82 -13.73 -4.15
N ARG A 138 -12.30 -14.41 -3.13
CA ARG A 138 -11.00 -15.09 -3.13
C ARG A 138 -11.00 -16.33 -4.02
N LEU A 139 -11.99 -17.21 -3.83
CA LEU A 139 -12.07 -18.49 -4.54
C LEU A 139 -12.36 -18.31 -6.05
N TYR A 140 -13.24 -17.37 -6.40
CA TYR A 140 -13.66 -17.12 -7.77
C TYR A 140 -13.03 -15.87 -8.41
N GLY A 141 -12.23 -15.11 -7.65
CA GLY A 141 -11.48 -13.97 -8.17
C GLY A 141 -10.43 -14.37 -9.21
N ASN A 142 -9.82 -15.54 -9.02
CA ASN A 142 -8.85 -16.11 -9.95
C ASN A 142 -9.51 -16.87 -11.14
N GLU A 143 -10.79 -17.25 -11.06
CA GLU A 143 -11.47 -17.94 -12.17
C GLU A 143 -11.55 -17.08 -13.44
N GLY A 144 -11.71 -15.77 -13.30
CA GLY A 144 -11.66 -14.86 -14.45
C GLY A 144 -10.30 -14.92 -15.15
N THR A 145 -9.23 -14.85 -14.37
CA THR A 145 -7.86 -14.91 -14.87
C THR A 145 -7.52 -16.30 -15.42
N ALA A 146 -7.92 -17.37 -14.72
CA ALA A 146 -7.69 -18.75 -15.19
C ALA A 146 -8.45 -19.05 -16.50
N LYS A 147 -9.70 -18.62 -16.64
CA LYS A 147 -10.47 -18.76 -17.88
C LYS A 147 -9.84 -17.99 -19.04
N VAL A 148 -9.41 -16.75 -18.80
CA VAL A 148 -8.74 -15.95 -19.82
C VAL A 148 -7.41 -16.57 -20.23
N ILE A 149 -6.64 -17.13 -19.29
CA ILE A 149 -5.42 -17.89 -19.59
C ILE A 149 -5.74 -19.15 -20.42
N GLU A 150 -6.85 -19.82 -20.14
CA GLU A 150 -7.28 -21.01 -20.91
C GLU A 150 -7.77 -20.64 -22.31
N GLU A 151 -8.47 -19.52 -22.48
CA GLU A 151 -8.83 -18.94 -23.77
C GLU A 151 -7.58 -18.54 -24.56
N MET A 152 -6.60 -17.89 -23.93
CA MET A 152 -5.31 -17.56 -24.54
C MET A 152 -4.55 -18.81 -25.01
N LYS A 153 -4.56 -19.91 -24.25
CA LYS A 153 -3.98 -21.20 -24.67
C LYS A 153 -4.66 -21.79 -25.90
N ARG A 154 -5.96 -21.69 -25.99
CA ARG A 154 -6.72 -22.14 -27.17
C ARG A 154 -6.35 -21.35 -28.41
N GLU A 155 -6.24 -20.04 -28.31
CA GLU A 155 -5.86 -19.17 -29.44
C GLU A 155 -4.41 -19.38 -29.87
N ALA A 156 -3.49 -19.59 -28.94
CA ALA A 156 -2.08 -19.88 -29.23
C ALA A 156 -1.87 -21.25 -29.95
N GLY A 157 -2.82 -22.17 -29.82
CA GLY A 157 -2.80 -23.47 -30.51
C GLY A 157 -3.39 -23.46 -31.93
N THR A 158 -3.91 -22.32 -32.41
CA THR A 158 -4.42 -22.16 -33.78
C THR A 158 -3.33 -21.49 -34.66
N PRO A 159 -3.02 -22.01 -35.87
CA PRO A 159 -2.01 -21.35 -36.73
C PRO A 159 -2.47 -19.93 -37.06
N ALA A 160 -1.58 -18.97 -36.87
CA ALA A 160 -1.82 -17.57 -37.14
C ALA A 160 -2.21 -17.35 -38.61
N PRO A 161 -3.28 -16.58 -38.93
CA PRO A 161 -3.49 -16.08 -40.26
C PRO A 161 -2.45 -15.03 -40.60
N ASP A 162 -1.99 -15.04 -41.86
CA ASP A 162 -0.95 -14.17 -42.40
C ASP A 162 -1.16 -12.68 -42.06
N ILE A 163 -0.04 -12.03 -41.84
CA ILE A 163 0.23 -10.62 -41.54
C ILE A 163 -0.85 -9.66 -42.05
N VAL A 164 -1.60 -9.05 -41.11
CA VAL A 164 -2.48 -7.91 -41.35
C VAL A 164 -1.73 -6.61 -41.00
N PRO A 165 -1.74 -5.56 -41.88
CA PRO A 165 -1.03 -4.31 -41.63
C PRO A 165 -1.52 -3.57 -40.39
N ALA A 166 -0.59 -2.94 -39.66
CA ALA A 166 -0.76 -2.30 -38.36
C ALA A 166 -1.81 -1.17 -38.25
N GLN A 167 -2.46 -0.79 -39.32
CA GLN A 167 -3.45 0.31 -39.35
C GLN A 167 -4.92 -0.11 -39.12
N MET A 168 -5.22 -1.42 -39.05
CA MET A 168 -6.59 -1.93 -38.77
C MET A 168 -6.78 -2.46 -37.33
N VAL A 169 -5.83 -2.21 -36.42
CA VAL A 169 -5.82 -2.81 -35.08
C VAL A 169 -6.57 -1.98 -34.04
N GLN A 170 -7.06 -0.78 -34.38
CA GLN A 170 -7.67 0.09 -33.37
C GLN A 170 -9.14 -0.19 -32.99
N ASP A 171 -9.93 -0.84 -33.84
CA ASP A 171 -11.38 -0.98 -33.60
C ASP A 171 -11.89 -2.42 -33.36
N ALA A 172 -11.03 -3.45 -33.47
CA ALA A 172 -11.45 -4.85 -33.29
C ALA A 172 -10.87 -5.54 -32.02
N SER A 173 -10.17 -4.85 -31.16
CA SER A 173 -9.17 -5.46 -30.29
C SER A 173 -9.41 -5.48 -28.77
N ASP A 174 -10.46 -4.86 -28.24
CA ASP A 174 -10.78 -4.97 -26.80
C ASP A 174 -11.28 -6.37 -26.39
N SER A 175 -11.53 -7.23 -27.36
CA SER A 175 -12.02 -8.60 -27.16
C SER A 175 -10.90 -9.67 -27.05
N ALA A 176 -9.66 -9.36 -27.44
CA ALA A 176 -8.58 -10.35 -27.40
C ALA A 176 -8.26 -10.77 -25.94
N PRO A 177 -8.15 -12.08 -25.65
CA PRO A 177 -7.92 -12.59 -24.28
C PRO A 177 -6.70 -11.97 -23.60
N THR A 178 -5.61 -11.72 -24.34
CA THR A 178 -4.39 -11.08 -23.79
C THR A 178 -4.67 -9.67 -23.30
N ILE A 179 -5.46 -8.88 -24.03
CA ILE A 179 -5.81 -7.51 -23.64
C ILE A 179 -6.66 -7.52 -22.38
N ARG A 180 -7.67 -8.39 -22.32
CA ARG A 180 -8.50 -8.57 -21.13
C ARG A 180 -7.67 -9.02 -19.92
N PHE A 181 -6.69 -9.91 -20.14
CA PHE A 181 -5.78 -10.36 -19.09
C PHE A 181 -4.96 -9.20 -18.52
N VAL A 182 -4.27 -8.45 -19.38
CA VAL A 182 -3.43 -7.32 -18.95
C VAL A 182 -4.25 -6.24 -18.27
N ASN A 183 -5.41 -5.88 -18.82
CA ASN A 183 -6.31 -4.89 -18.21
C ASN A 183 -6.81 -5.36 -16.83
N SER A 184 -7.24 -6.62 -16.71
CA SER A 184 -7.69 -7.18 -15.43
C SER A 184 -6.57 -7.27 -14.38
N LEU A 185 -5.33 -7.51 -14.82
CA LEU A 185 -4.16 -7.51 -13.96
C LEU A 185 -3.90 -6.12 -13.38
N ILE A 186 -3.96 -5.07 -14.22
CA ILE A 186 -3.75 -3.69 -13.81
C ILE A 186 -4.91 -3.21 -12.91
N GLU A 187 -6.16 -3.50 -13.27
CA GLU A 187 -7.31 -3.19 -12.44
C GLU A 187 -7.24 -3.84 -11.06
N ARG A 188 -6.83 -5.09 -11.01
CA ARG A 188 -6.63 -5.81 -9.75
C ARG A 188 -5.53 -5.17 -8.90
N ALA A 189 -4.38 -4.84 -9.49
CA ALA A 189 -3.30 -4.17 -8.80
C ALA A 189 -3.75 -2.82 -8.21
N PHE A 190 -4.54 -2.06 -8.98
CA PHE A 190 -5.12 -0.81 -8.50
C PHE A 190 -6.08 -1.01 -7.32
N GLN A 191 -6.96 -2.03 -7.37
CA GLN A 191 -7.89 -2.35 -6.29
C GLN A 191 -7.17 -2.79 -5.01
N GLU A 192 -6.09 -3.57 -5.14
CA GLU A 192 -5.25 -4.04 -4.04
C GLU A 192 -4.24 -2.96 -3.57
N ARG A 193 -4.28 -1.76 -4.15
CA ARG A 193 -3.36 -0.63 -3.87
C ARG A 193 -1.89 -1.04 -4.02
N ALA A 194 -1.61 -1.88 -4.98
CA ALA A 194 -0.24 -2.26 -5.30
C ALA A 194 0.50 -1.06 -5.91
N SER A 195 1.75 -0.86 -5.50
CA SER A 195 2.63 0.14 -6.08
C SER A 195 3.30 -0.33 -7.37
N ASP A 196 3.59 -1.64 -7.46
CA ASP A 196 4.28 -2.22 -8.60
C ASP A 196 3.72 -3.62 -8.92
N ILE A 197 3.71 -3.96 -10.21
CA ILE A 197 3.45 -5.31 -10.72
C ILE A 197 4.74 -5.83 -11.34
N HIS A 198 5.15 -7.01 -10.96
CA HIS A 198 6.32 -7.70 -11.50
C HIS A 198 5.87 -8.92 -12.28
N LEU A 199 6.26 -9.00 -13.56
CA LEU A 199 6.13 -10.18 -14.39
C LEU A 199 7.54 -10.74 -14.59
N GLU A 200 7.80 -11.89 -13.99
CA GLU A 200 9.15 -12.46 -13.85
C GLU A 200 9.23 -13.82 -14.55
N PRO A 201 9.84 -13.89 -15.74
CA PRO A 201 10.11 -15.14 -16.41
C PRO A 201 10.99 -16.06 -15.58
N GLN A 202 10.60 -17.31 -15.47
CA GLN A 202 11.36 -18.40 -14.88
C GLN A 202 11.46 -19.55 -15.89
N GLU A 203 12.16 -20.62 -15.55
CA GLU A 203 12.43 -21.75 -16.45
C GLU A 203 11.15 -22.39 -17.02
N THR A 204 10.11 -22.55 -16.21
CA THR A 204 8.89 -23.28 -16.57
C THR A 204 7.64 -22.42 -16.64
N GLU A 205 7.67 -21.20 -16.08
CA GLU A 205 6.52 -20.33 -15.99
C GLU A 205 6.94 -18.86 -15.82
N MET A 206 6.04 -17.91 -16.05
CA MET A 206 6.24 -16.52 -15.67
C MET A 206 5.46 -16.24 -14.38
N VAL A 207 6.17 -15.84 -13.33
CA VAL A 207 5.57 -15.51 -12.03
C VAL A 207 5.10 -14.07 -12.03
N VAL A 208 3.86 -13.83 -11.63
CA VAL A 208 3.30 -12.49 -11.41
C VAL A 208 3.25 -12.20 -9.92
N ARG A 209 3.93 -11.11 -9.53
CA ARG A 209 3.94 -10.61 -8.15
C ARG A 209 3.46 -9.17 -8.11
N MET A 210 2.82 -8.78 -7.02
CA MET A 210 2.42 -7.40 -6.75
C MET A 210 3.09 -6.90 -5.49
N ARG A 211 3.55 -5.66 -5.49
CA ARG A 211 4.07 -5.00 -4.29
C ARG A 211 2.94 -4.25 -3.60
N VAL A 212 2.51 -4.75 -2.45
CA VAL A 212 1.48 -4.13 -1.61
C VAL A 212 2.12 -3.76 -0.27
N ASP A 213 1.93 -2.53 0.16
CA ASP A 213 2.52 -1.99 1.40
C ASP A 213 4.04 -2.26 1.55
N GLY A 214 4.77 -2.21 0.42
CA GLY A 214 6.22 -2.40 0.34
C GLY A 214 6.68 -3.85 0.19
N LEU A 215 5.82 -4.86 0.35
CA LEU A 215 6.14 -6.28 0.24
C LEU A 215 5.66 -6.87 -1.09
N LEU A 216 6.44 -7.80 -1.64
CA LEU A 216 6.08 -8.56 -2.84
C LEU A 216 5.26 -9.80 -2.48
N HIS A 217 4.06 -9.90 -3.05
CA HIS A 217 3.16 -11.04 -2.93
C HIS A 217 3.03 -11.76 -4.25
N ARG A 218 3.20 -13.11 -4.25
CA ARG A 218 2.94 -13.93 -5.44
C ARG A 218 1.43 -14.03 -5.66
N MET A 219 0.98 -13.64 -6.86
CA MET A 219 -0.44 -13.63 -7.20
C MET A 219 -0.85 -14.89 -7.97
N PHE A 220 -0.17 -15.17 -9.07
CA PHE A 220 -0.40 -16.34 -9.92
C PHE A 220 0.77 -16.52 -10.89
N THR A 221 0.69 -17.54 -11.76
CA THR A 221 1.68 -17.79 -12.81
C THR A 221 1.02 -17.79 -14.18
N VAL A 222 1.80 -17.43 -15.18
CA VAL A 222 1.44 -17.47 -16.59
C VAL A 222 2.31 -18.51 -17.28
N PRO A 223 1.73 -19.44 -18.06
CA PRO A 223 2.49 -20.41 -18.84
C PRO A 223 3.48 -19.77 -19.78
N THR A 224 4.61 -20.44 -20.00
CA THR A 224 5.72 -19.93 -20.85
C THR A 224 5.26 -19.61 -22.27
N GLU A 225 4.32 -20.39 -22.83
CA GLU A 225 3.79 -20.20 -24.19
C GLU A 225 3.06 -18.86 -24.36
N LEU A 226 2.51 -18.29 -23.29
CA LEU A 226 1.78 -17.03 -23.30
C LEU A 226 2.64 -15.82 -22.93
N GLN A 227 3.85 -16.05 -22.44
CA GLN A 227 4.78 -15.03 -21.98
C GLN A 227 5.04 -13.95 -23.04
N GLY A 228 5.41 -14.37 -24.25
CA GLY A 228 5.73 -13.46 -25.36
C GLY A 228 4.57 -12.54 -25.73
N THR A 229 3.35 -13.08 -25.73
CA THR A 229 2.13 -12.34 -26.07
C THR A 229 1.79 -11.27 -25.01
N VAL A 230 1.95 -11.61 -23.72
CA VAL A 230 1.74 -10.69 -22.60
C VAL A 230 2.78 -9.57 -22.62
N ILE A 231 4.06 -9.91 -22.81
CA ILE A 231 5.17 -8.95 -22.88
C ILE A 231 4.98 -7.98 -24.05
N SER A 232 4.64 -8.51 -25.24
CA SER A 232 4.38 -7.69 -26.43
C SER A 232 3.24 -6.70 -26.20
N ARG A 233 2.14 -7.13 -25.55
CA ARG A 233 1.03 -6.24 -25.21
C ARG A 233 1.48 -5.11 -24.28
N LEU A 234 2.26 -5.41 -23.24
CA LEU A 234 2.78 -4.41 -22.31
C LEU A 234 3.75 -3.43 -22.99
N LYS A 235 4.60 -3.92 -23.90
CA LYS A 235 5.47 -3.06 -24.72
C LYS A 235 4.67 -2.12 -25.63
N ILE A 236 3.62 -2.63 -26.29
CA ILE A 236 2.73 -1.79 -27.11
C ILE A 236 2.09 -0.70 -26.25
N MET A 237 1.56 -1.07 -25.07
CA MET A 237 0.96 -0.09 -24.15
C MET A 237 1.94 1.01 -23.72
N GLY A 238 3.21 0.65 -23.47
CA GLY A 238 4.26 1.59 -23.07
C GLY A 238 4.93 2.32 -24.25
N GLY A 239 4.52 2.08 -25.50
CA GLY A 239 5.16 2.68 -26.68
C GLY A 239 6.58 2.18 -26.93
N MET A 240 6.92 0.97 -26.47
CA MET A 240 8.24 0.33 -26.61
C MET A 240 8.35 -0.47 -27.92
N ASN A 241 9.58 -0.72 -28.37
CA ASN A 241 9.84 -1.53 -29.55
C ASN A 241 9.62 -3.02 -29.24
N ILE A 242 8.61 -3.62 -29.86
CA ILE A 242 8.25 -5.03 -29.69
C ILE A 242 9.25 -6.00 -30.32
N ALA A 243 10.00 -5.56 -31.33
CA ALA A 243 10.99 -6.40 -32.01
C ALA A 243 12.35 -6.46 -31.29
N GLU A 244 12.59 -5.57 -30.35
CA GLU A 244 13.84 -5.52 -29.60
C GLU A 244 13.67 -6.23 -28.24
N HIS A 245 14.45 -7.30 -28.02
CA HIS A 245 14.38 -8.14 -26.83
C HIS A 245 15.71 -8.22 -26.06
N LYS A 246 16.76 -7.54 -26.54
CA LYS A 246 18.12 -7.70 -26.02
C LYS A 246 18.61 -6.55 -25.17
N ILE A 247 17.92 -5.40 -25.23
CA ILE A 247 18.27 -4.22 -24.45
C ILE A 247 17.11 -3.81 -23.55
N PRO A 248 17.38 -3.19 -22.39
CA PRO A 248 16.34 -2.64 -21.53
C PRO A 248 15.56 -1.53 -22.25
N GLN A 249 14.27 -1.44 -21.97
CA GLN A 249 13.40 -0.40 -22.50
C GLN A 249 12.48 0.13 -21.41
N ASP A 250 12.20 1.42 -21.46
CA ASP A 250 11.24 2.08 -20.58
C ASP A 250 10.12 2.72 -21.41
N GLY A 251 8.92 2.64 -20.88
CA GLY A 251 7.73 3.20 -21.51
C GLY A 251 6.76 3.76 -20.47
N GLN A 252 5.80 4.52 -20.95
CA GLN A 252 4.81 5.16 -20.08
C GLN A 252 3.46 5.20 -20.78
N VAL A 253 2.38 5.00 -20.00
CA VAL A 253 1.01 5.16 -20.49
C VAL A 253 0.11 5.68 -19.36
N VAL A 254 -0.77 6.62 -19.70
CA VAL A 254 -1.82 7.10 -18.79
C VAL A 254 -3.12 6.43 -19.15
N MET A 255 -3.81 5.86 -18.16
CA MET A 255 -5.09 5.20 -18.36
C MET A 255 -6.12 5.56 -17.28
N GLN A 256 -7.39 5.42 -17.62
CA GLN A 256 -8.50 5.63 -16.68
C GLN A 256 -8.90 4.30 -16.04
N LEU A 257 -8.80 4.23 -14.72
CA LEU A 257 -9.22 3.06 -13.92
C LEU A 257 -10.29 3.48 -12.92
N LYS A 258 -11.53 3.03 -13.14
CA LYS A 258 -12.67 3.34 -12.25
C LYS A 258 -12.85 4.85 -11.97
N GLY A 259 -12.58 5.70 -12.95
CA GLY A 259 -12.68 7.16 -12.82
C GLY A 259 -11.42 7.85 -12.27
N HIS A 260 -10.36 7.09 -12.00
CA HIS A 260 -9.06 7.59 -11.57
C HIS A 260 -8.07 7.63 -12.73
N GLU A 261 -7.34 8.71 -12.86
CA GLU A 261 -6.22 8.79 -13.81
C GLU A 261 -4.99 8.14 -13.18
N VAL A 262 -4.54 7.04 -13.77
CA VAL A 262 -3.37 6.28 -13.32
C VAL A 262 -2.27 6.37 -14.37
N ASP A 263 -1.10 6.79 -13.95
CA ASP A 263 0.12 6.80 -14.75
C ASP A 263 0.87 5.49 -14.51
N LEU A 264 1.07 4.72 -15.58
CA LEU A 264 1.81 3.46 -15.56
C LEU A 264 3.18 3.67 -16.20
N ARG A 265 4.23 3.47 -15.43
CA ARG A 265 5.61 3.39 -15.94
C ARG A 265 5.99 1.94 -16.09
N ILE A 266 6.41 1.55 -17.28
CA ILE A 266 6.67 0.17 -17.66
C ILE A 266 8.15 0.05 -18.01
N SER A 267 8.87 -0.82 -17.30
CA SER A 267 10.28 -1.11 -17.59
C SER A 267 10.45 -2.56 -17.99
N SER A 268 11.15 -2.80 -19.08
CA SER A 268 11.52 -4.12 -19.60
C SER A 268 13.01 -4.36 -19.44
N LEU A 269 13.37 -5.52 -18.88
CA LEU A 269 14.74 -5.95 -18.67
C LEU A 269 14.94 -7.37 -19.23
N PRO A 270 15.83 -7.58 -20.19
CA PRO A 270 16.18 -8.92 -20.66
C PRO A 270 16.78 -9.79 -19.56
N THR A 271 16.28 -11.02 -19.41
CA THR A 271 16.82 -12.03 -18.50
C THR A 271 17.07 -13.35 -19.25
N ILE A 272 17.68 -14.33 -18.59
CA ILE A 272 18.01 -15.62 -19.19
C ILE A 272 16.77 -16.43 -19.63
N TYR A 273 15.61 -16.19 -19.01
CA TYR A 273 14.35 -16.89 -19.32
C TYR A 273 13.35 -16.03 -20.09
N GLY A 274 13.75 -14.83 -20.53
CA GLY A 274 12.91 -13.88 -21.26
C GLY A 274 12.95 -12.49 -20.65
N GLU A 275 12.09 -11.59 -21.12
CA GLU A 275 12.06 -10.22 -20.62
C GLU A 275 11.23 -10.12 -19.32
N LYS A 276 11.87 -9.66 -18.25
CA LYS A 276 11.18 -9.25 -17.02
C LYS A 276 10.52 -7.89 -17.26
N ILE A 277 9.26 -7.74 -16.86
CA ILE A 277 8.54 -6.46 -16.90
C ILE A 277 8.19 -6.03 -15.48
N VAL A 278 8.39 -4.75 -15.21
CA VAL A 278 7.88 -4.10 -14.00
C VAL A 278 6.99 -2.94 -14.41
N LEU A 279 5.76 -2.93 -13.89
CA LEU A 279 4.83 -1.81 -14.04
C LEU A 279 4.74 -1.10 -12.69
N ARG A 280 5.05 0.19 -12.65
CA ARG A 280 4.79 1.05 -11.50
C ARG A 280 3.48 1.80 -11.70
N LEU A 281 2.59 1.73 -10.71
CA LEU A 281 1.29 2.39 -10.72
C LEU A 281 1.37 3.68 -9.91
N LEU A 282 1.07 4.80 -10.55
CA LEU A 282 1.00 6.12 -9.92
C LEU A 282 -0.41 6.68 -10.07
N ASP A 283 -1.20 6.62 -9.00
CA ASP A 283 -2.55 7.19 -8.96
C ASP A 283 -2.46 8.71 -8.81
N LYS A 284 -2.68 9.43 -9.91
CA LYS A 284 -2.65 10.90 -9.93
C LYS A 284 -3.88 11.54 -9.26
N SER A 285 -4.93 10.78 -9.03
CA SER A 285 -6.16 11.29 -8.40
C SER A 285 -6.11 11.28 -6.88
N ASN A 286 -5.18 10.54 -6.27
CA ASN A 286 -5.03 10.46 -4.83
C ASN A 286 -4.33 11.72 -4.29
N ARG A 287 -5.11 12.82 -4.21
CA ARG A 287 -4.64 14.17 -3.85
C ARG A 287 -4.51 14.41 -2.34
N ASN A 288 -4.60 13.39 -1.49
CA ASN A 288 -4.45 13.55 -0.05
C ASN A 288 -2.96 13.71 0.32
N LEU A 289 -2.40 14.84 -0.08
CA LEU A 289 -1.06 15.30 0.28
C LEU A 289 -1.10 16.16 1.55
N ASP A 290 -2.11 15.98 2.41
CA ASP A 290 -2.22 16.73 3.65
C ASP A 290 -1.27 16.15 4.69
N LYS A 291 -0.62 17.02 5.46
CA LYS A 291 0.29 16.63 6.55
C LYS A 291 -0.34 15.68 7.56
N GLU A 292 -1.64 15.82 7.81
CA GLU A 292 -2.43 14.93 8.66
C GLU A 292 -2.47 13.50 8.09
N SER A 293 -2.66 13.36 6.78
CA SER A 293 -2.68 12.05 6.10
C SER A 293 -1.31 11.36 6.10
N LEU A 294 -0.22 12.13 6.12
CA LEU A 294 1.14 11.63 6.28
C LEU A 294 1.43 11.16 7.69
N GLY A 295 0.59 11.54 8.65
CA GLY A 295 0.75 11.21 10.06
C GLY A 295 1.67 12.17 10.79
N ILE A 296 1.88 13.37 10.29
CA ILE A 296 2.59 14.44 10.98
C ILE A 296 1.64 15.03 12.04
N GLU A 297 1.90 14.76 13.30
CA GLU A 297 1.05 15.18 14.40
C GLU A 297 1.84 15.50 15.67
N GLY A 298 1.18 16.11 16.65
CA GLY A 298 1.79 16.46 17.93
C GLY A 298 3.07 17.27 17.76
N ARG A 299 4.15 16.82 18.41
CA ARG A 299 5.45 17.47 18.36
C ARG A 299 6.06 17.56 16.96
N ASP A 300 5.91 16.50 16.14
CA ASP A 300 6.46 16.49 14.78
C ASP A 300 5.79 17.57 13.92
N LEU A 301 4.50 17.83 14.15
CA LEU A 301 3.77 18.91 13.50
C LEU A 301 4.28 20.30 13.94
N GLU A 302 4.60 20.46 15.22
CA GLU A 302 5.20 21.72 15.74
C GLU A 302 6.54 22.00 15.07
N LEU A 303 7.42 20.99 14.97
CA LEU A 303 8.72 21.10 14.33
C LEU A 303 8.61 21.32 12.82
N TYR A 304 7.72 20.60 12.16
CA TYR A 304 7.39 20.79 10.74
C TYR A 304 6.95 22.22 10.47
N ASN A 305 6.00 22.73 11.23
CA ASN A 305 5.52 24.10 11.08
C ASN A 305 6.61 25.15 11.42
N ALA A 306 7.51 24.84 12.36
CA ALA A 306 8.65 25.71 12.67
C ALA A 306 9.65 25.78 11.50
N LEU A 307 9.88 24.67 10.80
CA LEU A 307 10.70 24.65 9.59
C LEU A 307 10.09 25.50 8.45
N LEU A 308 8.78 25.38 8.22
CA LEU A 308 8.07 26.12 7.16
C LEU A 308 7.94 27.61 7.44
N LYS A 309 8.17 28.08 8.67
CA LYS A 309 8.22 29.52 9.00
C LYS A 309 9.51 30.21 8.57
N ASN A 310 10.54 29.47 8.17
CA ASN A 310 11.76 30.07 7.67
C ASN A 310 11.51 30.73 6.30
N THR A 311 11.96 31.95 6.16
CA THR A 311 11.90 32.69 4.87
C THR A 311 13.10 32.42 3.97
N SER A 312 14.19 31.88 4.54
CA SER A 312 15.40 31.52 3.82
C SER A 312 16.15 30.40 4.53
N GLY A 313 16.91 29.65 3.77
CA GLY A 313 17.68 28.51 4.28
C GLY A 313 17.37 27.24 3.52
N VAL A 314 18.01 26.14 3.92
CA VAL A 314 17.80 24.81 3.33
C VAL A 314 17.05 23.91 4.30
N ILE A 315 16.02 23.26 3.83
CA ILE A 315 15.32 22.17 4.52
C ILE A 315 15.54 20.89 3.71
N LEU A 316 16.03 19.84 4.33
CA LEU A 316 16.30 18.57 3.68
C LEU A 316 15.34 17.48 4.17
N LEU A 317 14.84 16.68 3.23
CA LEU A 317 14.14 15.44 3.52
C LEU A 317 15.06 14.28 3.17
N VAL A 318 15.27 13.38 4.13
CA VAL A 318 16.22 12.26 3.94
C VAL A 318 15.58 10.92 4.24
N GLY A 319 16.19 9.86 3.73
CA GLY A 319 15.73 8.49 3.89
C GLY A 319 15.93 7.67 2.61
N PRO A 320 15.72 6.35 2.65
CA PRO A 320 15.89 5.49 1.47
C PRO A 320 14.82 5.72 0.42
N THR A 321 14.99 5.07 -0.71
CA THR A 321 13.96 5.02 -1.75
C THR A 321 12.67 4.40 -1.20
N GLY A 322 11.53 5.01 -1.52
CA GLY A 322 10.23 4.54 -1.04
C GLY A 322 9.87 4.93 0.40
N SER A 323 10.66 5.76 1.08
CA SER A 323 10.34 6.26 2.44
C SER A 323 9.27 7.37 2.46
N GLY A 324 8.81 7.83 1.30
CA GLY A 324 7.77 8.86 1.18
C GLY A 324 8.27 10.30 1.17
N LYS A 325 9.59 10.54 0.94
CA LYS A 325 10.19 11.87 0.90
C LYS A 325 9.47 12.83 -0.07
N SER A 326 9.28 12.39 -1.31
CA SER A 326 8.61 13.22 -2.33
C SER A 326 7.20 13.62 -1.89
N THR A 327 6.43 12.70 -1.31
CA THR A 327 5.08 12.99 -0.82
C THR A 327 5.09 14.06 0.27
N THR A 328 6.03 13.98 1.22
CA THR A 328 6.19 14.98 2.28
C THR A 328 6.69 16.31 1.71
N LEU A 329 7.62 16.29 0.75
CA LEU A 329 8.08 17.50 0.05
C LEU A 329 6.93 18.21 -0.67
N TYR A 330 6.07 17.44 -1.37
CA TYR A 330 4.87 18.00 -2.02
C TYR A 330 3.88 18.60 -1.01
N ALA A 331 3.70 17.95 0.17
CA ALA A 331 2.89 18.52 1.24
C ALA A 331 3.46 19.86 1.74
N MET A 332 4.79 19.96 1.92
CA MET A 332 5.46 21.20 2.33
C MET A 332 5.28 22.29 1.27
N ILE A 333 5.47 21.97 -0.01
CA ILE A 333 5.28 22.91 -1.12
C ILE A 333 3.83 23.42 -1.13
N ARG A 334 2.86 22.52 -0.99
CA ARG A 334 1.44 22.86 -0.97
C ARG A 334 1.05 23.74 0.21
N ASP A 335 1.60 23.46 1.41
CA ASP A 335 1.37 24.29 2.60
C ASP A 335 1.93 25.73 2.43
N LEU A 336 2.95 25.89 1.61
CA LEU A 336 3.61 27.18 1.31
C LEU A 336 3.05 27.88 0.07
N ALA A 337 2.35 27.16 -0.83
CA ALA A 337 1.81 27.70 -2.05
C ALA A 337 0.69 28.71 -1.76
N ARG A 338 0.96 29.99 -2.05
CA ARG A 338 0.05 31.13 -1.93
C ARG A 338 0.23 32.02 -3.16
N GLU A 339 -0.76 32.86 -3.46
CA GLU A 339 -0.73 33.77 -4.62
C GLU A 339 0.47 34.73 -4.59
N GLU A 340 0.93 35.12 -3.39
CA GLU A 340 2.03 36.07 -3.19
C GLU A 340 3.42 35.44 -3.20
N VAL A 341 3.52 34.10 -3.36
CA VAL A 341 4.79 33.35 -3.24
C VAL A 341 5.12 32.67 -4.55
N ASN A 342 6.25 33.02 -5.14
CA ASN A 342 6.75 32.37 -6.35
C ASN A 342 7.53 31.09 -6.00
N ILE A 343 6.92 29.93 -6.24
CA ILE A 343 7.53 28.60 -5.99
C ILE A 343 7.92 27.98 -7.33
N VAL A 344 9.19 27.61 -7.45
CA VAL A 344 9.71 26.91 -8.63
C VAL A 344 10.35 25.59 -8.23
N THR A 345 10.03 24.50 -8.94
CA THR A 345 10.60 23.18 -8.68
C THR A 345 11.43 22.66 -9.84
N LEU A 346 12.41 21.80 -9.52
CA LEU A 346 13.18 20.97 -10.47
C LEU A 346 13.00 19.51 -10.08
N GLU A 347 12.46 18.69 -10.97
CA GLU A 347 12.04 17.32 -10.65
C GLU A 347 12.46 16.31 -11.74
N ASP A 348 12.70 15.07 -11.35
CA ASP A 348 13.11 13.98 -12.26
C ASP A 348 12.34 12.68 -11.98
N PRO A 349 11.12 12.52 -12.56
CA PRO A 349 10.28 13.55 -13.22
C PRO A 349 9.31 14.22 -12.23
N VAL A 350 8.42 15.10 -12.73
CA VAL A 350 7.27 15.64 -11.98
C VAL A 350 6.28 14.50 -11.73
N GLU A 351 5.99 14.23 -10.45
CA GLU A 351 5.07 13.13 -10.05
C GLU A 351 3.61 13.58 -10.01
N TYR A 352 3.35 14.79 -9.47
CA TYR A 352 2.01 15.36 -9.33
C TYR A 352 2.03 16.84 -9.70
N HIS A 353 0.94 17.32 -10.27
CA HIS A 353 0.78 18.74 -10.53
C HIS A 353 0.28 19.49 -9.29
N ILE A 354 0.98 20.54 -8.87
CA ILE A 354 0.60 21.40 -7.76
C ILE A 354 0.12 22.75 -8.33
N PRO A 355 -1.17 23.13 -8.15
CA PRO A 355 -1.66 24.41 -8.60
C PRO A 355 -0.87 25.57 -8.00
N GLY A 356 -0.57 26.59 -8.81
CA GLY A 356 0.18 27.77 -8.37
C GLY A 356 1.70 27.59 -8.26
N VAL A 357 2.26 26.43 -8.66
CA VAL A 357 3.69 26.13 -8.62
C VAL A 357 4.24 25.97 -10.04
N SER A 358 5.38 26.58 -10.33
CA SER A 358 6.10 26.41 -11.59
C SER A 358 6.99 25.16 -11.52
N GLN A 359 6.52 24.04 -12.04
CA GLN A 359 7.22 22.75 -11.98
C GLN A 359 8.01 22.50 -13.26
N CYS A 360 9.34 22.35 -13.13
CA CYS A 360 10.26 22.09 -14.22
C CYS A 360 10.75 20.64 -14.17
N GLN A 361 10.65 19.94 -15.28
CA GLN A 361 11.14 18.57 -15.40
C GLN A 361 12.54 18.53 -15.99
N ILE A 362 13.41 17.75 -15.40
CA ILE A 362 14.77 17.47 -15.88
C ILE A 362 14.70 16.75 -17.23
N ASN A 363 15.59 17.13 -18.13
CA ASN A 363 15.79 16.46 -19.41
C ASN A 363 17.26 16.56 -19.83
N GLU A 364 18.03 15.57 -19.45
CA GLU A 364 19.47 15.54 -19.73
C GLU A 364 19.80 15.58 -21.22
N LYS A 365 18.92 15.04 -22.09
CA LYS A 365 19.11 15.06 -23.56
C LYS A 365 19.11 16.47 -24.13
N THR A 366 18.40 17.41 -23.49
CA THR A 366 18.37 18.83 -23.87
C THR A 366 19.31 19.69 -23.06
N GLY A 367 20.09 19.12 -22.13
CA GLY A 367 21.00 19.84 -21.23
C GLY A 367 20.31 20.46 -20.01
N MET A 368 19.03 20.14 -19.75
CA MET A 368 18.31 20.55 -18.55
C MET A 368 18.67 19.61 -17.39
N THR A 369 19.80 19.88 -16.73
CA THR A 369 20.28 19.19 -15.52
C THR A 369 19.83 19.94 -14.27
N PHE A 370 19.95 19.32 -13.08
CA PHE A 370 19.66 19.99 -11.80
C PHE A 370 20.50 21.27 -11.62
N ALA A 371 21.81 21.22 -11.88
CA ALA A 371 22.68 22.39 -11.75
C ALA A 371 22.31 23.52 -12.73
N ASN A 372 22.10 23.20 -14.01
CA ASN A 372 21.75 24.19 -15.02
C ASN A 372 20.36 24.79 -14.80
N GLY A 373 19.38 23.96 -14.46
CA GLY A 373 18.03 24.36 -14.11
C GLY A 373 18.03 25.30 -12.92
N LEU A 374 18.74 24.93 -11.83
CA LEU A 374 18.81 25.74 -10.62
C LEU A 374 19.42 27.13 -10.89
N ARG A 375 20.52 27.21 -11.68
CA ARG A 375 21.07 28.51 -12.12
C ARG A 375 20.06 29.35 -12.88
N SER A 376 19.18 28.73 -13.67
CA SER A 376 18.17 29.43 -14.43
C SER A 376 17.02 29.91 -13.55
N ILE A 377 16.60 29.11 -12.57
CA ILE A 377 15.56 29.46 -11.60
C ILE A 377 15.95 30.71 -10.81
N LEU A 378 17.22 30.87 -10.42
CA LEU A 378 17.68 32.07 -9.72
C LEU A 378 17.49 33.40 -10.49
N ARG A 379 17.14 33.35 -11.75
CA ARG A 379 16.79 34.51 -12.58
C ARG A 379 15.29 34.62 -12.84
N GLN A 380 14.47 33.81 -12.15
CA GLN A 380 13.01 33.79 -12.27
C GLN A 380 12.31 34.40 -11.06
N ASP A 381 13.03 35.19 -10.26
CA ASP A 381 12.51 35.82 -9.03
C ASP A 381 11.80 34.85 -8.09
N PRO A 382 12.44 33.71 -7.72
CA PRO A 382 11.81 32.71 -6.87
C PRO A 382 11.90 33.11 -5.39
N ASP A 383 10.83 32.90 -4.63
CA ASP A 383 10.88 32.94 -3.16
C ASP A 383 11.28 31.58 -2.60
N ILE A 384 10.72 30.52 -3.20
CA ILE A 384 10.93 29.13 -2.75
C ILE A 384 11.38 28.29 -3.93
N ILE A 385 12.44 27.53 -3.71
CA ILE A 385 13.01 26.62 -4.71
C ILE A 385 12.93 25.18 -4.16
N SER A 386 12.36 24.27 -4.95
CA SER A 386 12.43 22.84 -4.63
C SER A 386 13.33 22.13 -5.65
N VAL A 387 14.37 21.46 -5.16
CA VAL A 387 15.26 20.62 -5.97
C VAL A 387 14.94 19.17 -5.62
N GLY A 388 14.44 18.40 -6.57
CA GLY A 388 13.95 17.04 -6.36
C GLY A 388 14.91 16.19 -5.53
N GLU A 389 16.20 16.20 -5.89
CA GLU A 389 17.27 15.61 -5.10
C GLU A 389 18.63 16.28 -5.36
N ILE A 390 19.51 16.22 -4.37
CA ILE A 390 20.91 16.63 -4.50
C ILE A 390 21.77 15.35 -4.62
N ARG A 391 22.40 15.19 -5.80
CA ARG A 391 23.30 14.04 -6.08
C ARG A 391 24.77 14.40 -6.06
N ASP A 392 25.10 15.67 -6.32
CA ASP A 392 26.45 16.14 -6.57
C ASP A 392 26.75 17.47 -5.85
N GLY A 393 28.04 17.77 -5.70
CA GLY A 393 28.50 18.97 -5.00
C GLY A 393 28.21 20.28 -5.74
N GLU A 394 28.07 20.26 -7.06
CA GLU A 394 27.73 21.45 -7.84
C GLU A 394 26.32 21.92 -7.52
N THR A 395 25.34 21.01 -7.64
CA THR A 395 23.94 21.26 -7.28
C THR A 395 23.81 21.67 -5.82
N ALA A 396 24.48 20.95 -4.90
CA ALA A 396 24.48 21.25 -3.47
C ALA A 396 25.04 22.66 -3.19
N GLY A 397 26.17 23.01 -3.79
CA GLY A 397 26.80 24.32 -3.62
C GLY A 397 25.93 25.48 -4.10
N ILE A 398 25.22 25.30 -5.23
CA ILE A 398 24.29 26.32 -5.74
C ILE A 398 23.10 26.44 -4.77
N ALA A 399 22.49 25.34 -4.36
CA ALA A 399 21.34 25.30 -3.43
C ALA A 399 21.66 26.01 -2.11
N MET A 400 22.81 25.71 -1.50
CA MET A 400 23.24 26.31 -0.24
C MET A 400 23.49 27.83 -0.39
N ARG A 401 24.16 28.28 -1.45
CA ARG A 401 24.38 29.71 -1.71
C ARG A 401 23.08 30.44 -1.94
N SER A 402 22.17 29.86 -2.70
CA SER A 402 20.83 30.45 -2.93
C SER A 402 20.07 30.68 -1.62
N ALA A 403 20.17 29.72 -0.71
CA ALA A 403 19.55 29.81 0.60
C ALA A 403 20.15 30.94 1.48
N ILE A 404 21.45 31.18 1.38
CA ILE A 404 22.11 32.30 2.09
C ILE A 404 21.71 33.66 1.47
N THR A 405 21.47 33.71 0.17
CA THR A 405 21.07 34.93 -0.51
C THR A 405 19.59 35.27 -0.40
N GLY A 406 18.81 34.53 0.39
CA GLY A 406 17.45 34.91 0.75
C GLY A 406 16.35 33.92 0.35
N HIS A 407 16.66 32.85 -0.36
CA HIS A 407 15.66 31.89 -0.82
C HIS A 407 15.43 30.75 0.18
N LEU A 408 14.21 30.27 0.30
CA LEU A 408 13.93 29.02 0.96
C LEU A 408 14.13 27.86 -0.04
N VAL A 409 15.09 26.98 0.24
CA VAL A 409 15.41 25.85 -0.62
C VAL A 409 15.00 24.55 0.06
N MET A 410 14.24 23.71 -0.61
CA MET A 410 13.86 22.38 -0.16
C MET A 410 14.44 21.32 -1.09
N SER A 411 14.97 20.24 -0.55
CA SER A 411 15.52 19.14 -1.36
C SER A 411 15.50 17.81 -0.63
N THR A 412 15.84 16.74 -1.37
CA THR A 412 16.01 15.42 -0.78
C THR A 412 17.44 14.90 -0.88
N LEU A 413 17.81 14.05 0.06
CA LEU A 413 19.06 13.29 0.08
C LEU A 413 18.79 11.83 0.45
N HIS A 414 19.72 10.96 0.10
CA HIS A 414 19.70 9.56 0.52
C HIS A 414 20.70 9.38 1.69
N THR A 415 20.20 9.47 2.92
CA THR A 415 20.93 9.16 4.16
C THR A 415 20.03 8.38 5.11
N ASN A 416 20.63 7.70 6.07
CA ASN A 416 19.92 6.81 6.98
C ASN A 416 19.20 7.56 8.10
N ASP A 417 19.77 8.65 8.59
CA ASP A 417 19.27 9.49 9.67
C ASP A 417 19.45 10.99 9.33
N ALA A 418 18.90 11.85 10.17
CA ALA A 418 18.94 13.30 9.94
C ALA A 418 20.31 13.92 10.21
N VAL A 419 21.09 13.37 11.14
CA VAL A 419 22.44 13.86 11.48
C VAL A 419 23.42 13.51 10.35
N SER A 420 23.33 12.31 9.80
CA SER A 420 24.15 11.84 8.67
C SER A 420 24.03 12.70 7.41
N ALA A 421 22.93 13.43 7.26
CA ALA A 421 22.77 14.35 6.14
C ALA A 421 23.83 15.46 6.11
N VAL A 422 24.30 15.92 7.27
CA VAL A 422 25.37 16.92 7.38
C VAL A 422 26.68 16.36 6.81
N TYR A 423 27.01 15.13 7.17
CA TYR A 423 28.23 14.46 6.70
C TYR A 423 28.14 14.14 5.22
N ARG A 424 26.98 13.72 4.74
CA ARG A 424 26.74 13.47 3.31
C ARG A 424 26.94 14.73 2.46
N LEU A 425 26.49 15.89 2.94
CA LEU A 425 26.76 17.15 2.25
C LEU A 425 28.25 17.47 2.17
N ARG A 426 29.02 17.16 3.22
CA ARG A 426 30.48 17.30 3.22
C ARG A 426 31.15 16.36 2.24
N ASP A 427 30.75 15.09 2.23
CA ASP A 427 31.30 14.07 1.34
C ASP A 427 31.15 14.44 -0.14
N ILE A 428 30.06 15.11 -0.52
CA ILE A 428 29.86 15.62 -1.86
C ILE A 428 30.53 16.99 -2.12
N GLY A 429 31.33 17.50 -1.16
CA GLY A 429 32.18 18.66 -1.33
C GLY A 429 31.59 19.98 -0.88
N VAL A 430 30.55 20.01 -0.04
CA VAL A 430 30.03 21.27 0.54
C VAL A 430 30.81 21.64 1.78
N GLU A 431 31.36 22.87 1.81
CA GLU A 431 32.12 23.38 2.92
C GLU A 431 31.31 23.46 4.23
N PRO A 432 31.86 23.06 5.41
CA PRO A 432 31.16 23.08 6.69
C PRO A 432 30.50 24.42 7.04
N TRP A 433 31.18 25.53 6.79
CA TRP A 433 30.65 26.86 7.06
C TRP A 433 29.43 27.21 6.22
N LEU A 434 29.39 26.67 4.99
CA LEU A 434 28.27 26.85 4.05
C LEU A 434 27.05 26.08 4.51
N ILE A 435 27.25 24.81 4.95
CA ILE A 435 26.20 23.97 5.56
C ILE A 435 25.67 24.67 6.82
N ALA A 436 26.54 25.07 7.73
CA ALA A 436 26.19 25.71 9.00
C ALA A 436 25.38 27.01 8.79
N SER A 437 25.68 27.76 7.74
CA SER A 437 24.98 29.01 7.44
C SER A 437 23.62 28.80 6.78
N ALA A 438 23.52 27.84 5.89
CA ALA A 438 22.34 27.61 5.06
C ALA A 438 21.31 26.67 5.71
N LEU A 439 21.73 25.56 6.33
CA LEU A 439 20.85 24.50 6.81
C LEU A 439 19.97 24.97 7.98
N ARG A 440 18.65 24.76 7.88
CA ARG A 440 17.66 25.05 8.94
C ARG A 440 17.20 23.79 9.65
N GLY A 441 17.05 22.71 8.92
CA GLY A 441 16.69 21.43 9.51
C GLY A 441 16.70 20.30 8.51
N VAL A 442 16.64 19.09 9.05
CA VAL A 442 16.59 17.84 8.30
C VAL A 442 15.46 16.98 8.84
N ILE A 443 14.62 16.48 7.94
CA ILE A 443 13.55 15.54 8.26
C ILE A 443 13.95 14.18 7.69
N SER A 444 14.32 13.25 8.55
CA SER A 444 14.49 11.85 8.16
C SER A 444 13.16 11.12 8.27
N GLN A 445 12.86 10.30 7.28
CA GLN A 445 11.56 9.65 7.17
C GLN A 445 11.68 8.18 6.77
N ARG A 446 10.88 7.35 7.44
CA ARG A 446 10.66 5.93 7.11
C ARG A 446 9.15 5.66 7.06
N LEU A 447 8.74 4.67 6.28
CA LEU A 447 7.36 4.19 6.31
C LEU A 447 7.29 2.88 7.09
N VAL A 448 6.41 2.83 8.08
CA VAL A 448 6.05 1.63 8.83
C VAL A 448 4.65 1.17 8.45
N ARG A 449 4.41 -0.13 8.37
CA ARG A 449 3.08 -0.69 8.12
C ARG A 449 2.21 -0.51 9.37
N LYS A 450 0.95 -0.14 9.16
CA LYS A 450 -0.03 0.00 10.25
C LYS A 450 -0.62 -1.37 10.59
N VAL A 451 -0.79 -1.64 11.89
CA VAL A 451 -1.55 -2.80 12.36
C VAL A 451 -2.97 -2.73 11.80
N CYS A 452 -3.43 -3.82 11.24
CA CYS A 452 -4.78 -3.91 10.68
C CYS A 452 -5.83 -3.68 11.78
N PRO A 453 -6.74 -2.72 11.65
CA PRO A 453 -7.73 -2.43 12.69
C PRO A 453 -8.73 -3.58 12.93
N HIS A 454 -8.99 -4.40 11.91
CA HIS A 454 -9.95 -5.50 11.96
C HIS A 454 -9.46 -6.74 12.73
N CYS A 455 -8.13 -6.93 12.82
CA CYS A 455 -7.55 -8.08 13.52
C CYS A 455 -6.50 -7.69 14.56
N LYS A 456 -6.53 -6.44 15.00
CA LYS A 456 -5.64 -5.90 16.04
C LYS A 456 -5.92 -6.56 17.38
N THR A 457 -4.88 -7.15 17.99
CA THR A 457 -4.92 -7.76 19.32
C THR A 457 -3.82 -7.21 20.21
N ALA A 458 -4.14 -6.98 21.47
CA ALA A 458 -3.18 -6.56 22.47
C ALA A 458 -2.39 -7.76 23.00
N TYR A 459 -1.12 -7.57 23.35
CA TYR A 459 -0.29 -8.57 24.00
C TYR A 459 0.76 -7.90 24.91
N GLN A 460 1.31 -8.67 25.85
CA GLN A 460 2.43 -8.24 26.68
C GLN A 460 3.73 -8.47 25.92
N PRO A 461 4.59 -7.43 25.76
CA PRO A 461 5.86 -7.57 25.04
C PRO A 461 6.86 -8.43 25.81
N SER A 462 7.78 -9.05 25.09
CA SER A 462 8.96 -9.67 25.68
C SER A 462 10.01 -8.64 26.10
N GLY A 463 10.94 -9.02 27.01
CA GLY A 463 12.06 -8.14 27.38
C GLY A 463 12.90 -7.73 26.17
N GLU A 464 13.08 -8.62 25.17
CA GLU A 464 13.79 -8.32 23.92
C GLU A 464 13.08 -7.24 23.10
N GLU A 465 11.75 -7.30 22.98
CA GLU A 465 10.96 -6.28 22.28
C GLU A 465 11.03 -4.91 22.97
N LEU A 466 11.03 -4.91 24.31
CA LEU A 466 11.19 -3.67 25.10
C LEU A 466 12.60 -3.09 24.91
N ALA A 467 13.64 -3.90 25.03
CA ALA A 467 15.05 -3.49 24.86
C ALA A 467 15.31 -2.94 23.44
N LEU A 468 14.74 -3.55 22.41
CA LEU A 468 14.82 -3.07 21.02
C LEU A 468 14.34 -1.63 20.87
N LEU A 469 13.27 -1.27 21.57
CA LEU A 469 12.69 0.08 21.57
C LEU A 469 13.36 1.02 22.58
N GLY A 470 14.45 0.57 23.24
CA GLY A 470 15.17 1.35 24.26
C GLY A 470 14.35 1.55 25.53
N MET A 471 13.50 0.59 25.88
CA MET A 471 12.71 0.56 27.11
C MET A 471 13.36 -0.40 28.12
N PRO A 472 13.19 -0.20 29.44
CA PRO A 472 13.58 -1.20 30.43
C PRO A 472 12.88 -2.54 30.19
N GLU A 473 13.60 -3.65 30.42
CA GLU A 473 13.07 -5.00 30.18
C GLU A 473 11.87 -5.36 31.08
N ASP A 474 11.72 -4.66 32.20
CA ASP A 474 10.64 -4.78 33.17
C ASP A 474 9.55 -3.70 33.01
N ALA A 475 9.58 -2.91 31.94
CA ALA A 475 8.60 -1.86 31.74
C ALA A 475 7.20 -2.45 31.50
N GLU A 476 6.23 -1.99 32.26
CA GLU A 476 4.82 -2.31 32.01
C GLU A 476 4.33 -1.60 30.74
N ALA A 477 4.13 -2.35 29.68
CA ALA A 477 3.63 -1.83 28.41
C ALA A 477 2.69 -2.82 27.72
N THR A 478 1.75 -2.32 26.95
CA THR A 478 0.88 -3.15 26.10
C THR A 478 1.19 -2.86 24.65
N PHE A 479 1.59 -3.89 23.91
CA PHE A 479 1.83 -3.82 22.49
C PHE A 479 0.66 -4.44 21.71
N TYR A 480 0.64 -4.18 20.40
CA TYR A 480 -0.43 -4.63 19.52
C TYR A 480 0.14 -5.33 18.30
N LYS A 481 -0.55 -6.38 17.84
CA LYS A 481 -0.24 -7.08 16.59
C LYS A 481 -1.52 -7.43 15.84
N GLY A 482 -1.41 -7.57 14.54
CA GLY A 482 -2.50 -8.12 13.71
C GLY A 482 -2.39 -9.64 13.63
N THR A 483 -3.47 -10.35 13.95
CA THR A 483 -3.51 -11.82 13.84
C THR A 483 -3.67 -12.33 12.41
N GLY A 484 -3.92 -11.41 11.47
CA GLY A 484 -4.25 -11.73 10.09
C GLY A 484 -5.76 -11.92 9.89
N CYS A 485 -6.31 -11.25 8.90
CA CYS A 485 -7.72 -11.38 8.49
C CYS A 485 -7.84 -11.16 6.97
N PRO A 486 -8.99 -11.43 6.36
CA PRO A 486 -9.19 -11.22 4.92
C PRO A 486 -8.94 -9.78 4.47
N GLU A 487 -9.32 -8.78 5.29
CA GLU A 487 -9.13 -7.36 4.97
C GLU A 487 -7.65 -6.97 4.80
N CYS A 488 -6.76 -7.63 5.52
CA CYS A 488 -5.33 -7.41 5.41
C CYS A 488 -4.61 -8.53 4.64
N HIS A 489 -5.33 -9.37 3.89
CA HIS A 489 -4.78 -10.53 3.18
C HIS A 489 -3.92 -11.44 4.10
N HIS A 490 -4.36 -11.62 5.33
CA HIS A 490 -3.69 -12.40 6.39
C HIS A 490 -2.29 -11.90 6.80
N THR A 491 -1.92 -10.67 6.39
CA THR A 491 -0.62 -10.09 6.74
C THR A 491 -0.58 -9.50 8.14
N GLY A 492 -1.73 -9.18 8.73
CA GLY A 492 -1.84 -8.44 9.99
C GLY A 492 -1.66 -6.91 9.84
N TYR A 493 -1.42 -6.40 8.61
CA TYR A 493 -1.15 -4.99 8.34
C TYR A 493 -2.06 -4.42 7.26
N THR A 494 -2.35 -3.12 7.34
CA THR A 494 -3.13 -2.39 6.33
C THR A 494 -2.67 -0.95 6.21
N GLY A 495 -2.10 -0.61 5.07
CA GLY A 495 -1.56 0.72 4.79
C GLY A 495 -0.29 1.02 5.59
N ARG A 496 0.24 2.21 5.36
CA ARG A 496 1.52 2.66 5.93
C ARG A 496 1.35 3.99 6.65
N ARG A 497 2.28 4.30 7.55
CA ARG A 497 2.42 5.58 8.22
C ARG A 497 3.89 5.98 8.26
N ALA A 498 4.16 7.27 8.16
CA ALA A 498 5.52 7.76 8.32
C ALA A 498 5.92 7.83 9.79
N ALA A 499 7.15 7.43 10.08
CA ALA A 499 7.91 7.72 11.28
C ALA A 499 8.93 8.79 10.93
N PHE A 500 9.08 9.78 11.79
CA PHE A 500 9.90 10.96 11.54
C PHE A 500 11.01 11.10 12.58
N GLU A 501 12.11 11.67 12.13
CA GLU A 501 13.24 12.09 12.90
C GLU A 501 13.61 13.49 12.41
N ILE A 502 13.37 14.51 13.23
CA ILE A 502 13.49 15.91 12.83
C ILE A 502 14.62 16.59 13.58
N LEU A 503 15.68 16.94 12.86
CA LEU A 503 16.82 17.71 13.37
C LEU A 503 16.60 19.20 13.09
N MET A 504 16.50 20.00 14.14
CA MET A 504 16.50 21.46 14.05
C MET A 504 17.92 21.99 14.21
N VAL A 505 18.40 22.80 13.26
CA VAL A 505 19.75 23.38 13.28
C VAL A 505 19.74 24.66 14.11
N ASN A 506 19.84 24.50 15.42
CA ASN A 506 19.97 25.61 16.37
C ASN A 506 21.41 26.16 16.44
N GLY A 507 21.68 27.11 17.34
CA GLY A 507 22.97 27.75 17.49
C GLY A 507 24.10 26.79 17.92
N GLU A 508 23.80 25.76 18.75
CA GLU A 508 24.77 24.76 19.20
C GLU A 508 25.12 23.79 18.06
N VAL A 509 24.10 23.20 17.42
CA VAL A 509 24.24 22.32 16.24
C VAL A 509 24.99 23.04 15.12
N ARG A 510 24.66 24.31 14.85
CA ARG A 510 25.35 25.13 13.83
C ARG A 510 26.83 25.30 14.11
N ARG A 511 27.21 25.55 15.37
CA ARG A 511 28.63 25.67 15.75
C ARG A 511 29.39 24.37 15.54
N LEU A 512 28.82 23.24 15.94
CA LEU A 512 29.41 21.93 15.74
C LEU A 512 29.54 21.57 14.25
N VAL A 513 28.55 21.85 13.45
CA VAL A 513 28.62 21.68 11.97
C VAL A 513 29.75 22.54 11.39
N ASN A 514 29.89 23.80 11.85
CA ASN A 514 30.92 24.70 11.35
C ASN A 514 32.33 24.30 11.78
N SER A 515 32.50 23.72 13.00
CA SER A 515 33.77 23.23 13.52
C SER A 515 34.15 21.83 13.08
N ASP A 516 33.32 21.24 12.19
CA ASP A 516 33.56 19.90 11.67
C ASP A 516 33.59 18.80 12.75
N ALA A 517 32.69 18.93 13.74
CA ALA A 517 32.60 18.01 14.86
C ALA A 517 32.29 16.58 14.43
N PRO A 518 32.72 15.55 15.18
CA PRO A 518 32.35 14.14 14.93
C PRO A 518 30.83 13.88 15.07
N TYR A 519 30.34 12.82 14.43
CA TYR A 519 28.92 12.41 14.43
C TYR A 519 28.36 12.31 15.87
N ASP A 520 29.04 11.61 16.77
CA ASP A 520 28.56 11.38 18.14
C ASP A 520 28.40 12.67 18.95
N GLU A 521 29.29 13.64 18.72
CA GLU A 521 29.22 14.94 19.39
C GLU A 521 28.00 15.73 18.87
N LEU A 522 27.80 15.75 17.56
CA LEU A 522 26.63 16.39 16.93
C LEU A 522 25.33 15.73 17.37
N LEU A 523 25.27 14.38 17.40
CA LEU A 523 24.12 13.61 17.87
C LEU A 523 23.80 13.90 19.33
N THR A 524 24.83 13.96 20.18
CA THR A 524 24.69 14.27 21.63
C THR A 524 24.10 15.67 21.82
N ALA A 525 24.64 16.67 21.12
CA ALA A 525 24.12 18.02 21.16
C ALA A 525 22.66 18.10 20.61
N ALA A 526 22.36 17.39 19.53
CA ALA A 526 21.02 17.33 19.00
C ALA A 526 20.03 16.73 20.02
N LYS A 527 20.37 15.60 20.66
CA LYS A 527 19.54 14.96 21.70
C LYS A 527 19.31 15.87 22.89
N LYS A 528 20.32 16.58 23.35
CA LYS A 528 20.20 17.56 24.43
C LYS A 528 19.20 18.68 24.09
N ASN A 529 19.10 19.03 22.82
CA ASN A 529 18.15 20.01 22.30
C ASN A 529 16.81 19.38 21.87
N GLY A 530 16.54 18.17 22.32
CA GLY A 530 15.26 17.49 22.15
C GLY A 530 15.10 16.74 20.82
N TYR A 531 16.17 16.47 20.08
CA TYR A 531 16.12 15.60 18.92
C TYR A 531 15.70 14.18 19.33
N ARG A 532 14.77 13.58 18.58
CA ARG A 532 14.32 12.21 18.75
C ARG A 532 14.80 11.38 17.58
N THR A 533 15.38 10.22 17.89
CA THR A 533 15.86 9.27 16.89
C THR A 533 14.70 8.49 16.27
N MET A 534 14.96 7.79 15.16
CA MET A 534 13.98 6.90 14.53
C MET A 534 13.46 5.83 15.50
N ARG A 535 14.33 5.34 16.42
CA ARG A 535 13.93 4.43 17.51
C ARG A 535 12.88 5.06 18.42
N ASP A 536 13.05 6.32 18.81
CA ASP A 536 12.10 7.04 19.68
C ASP A 536 10.75 7.24 18.98
N SER A 537 10.77 7.58 17.70
CA SER A 537 9.57 7.71 16.88
C SER A 537 8.85 6.36 16.72
N CYS A 538 9.58 5.30 16.39
CA CYS A 538 9.00 3.95 16.30
C CYS A 538 8.43 3.49 17.64
N ARG A 539 9.12 3.74 18.77
CA ARG A 539 8.62 3.41 20.11
C ARG A 539 7.26 4.07 20.37
N GLU A 540 7.12 5.34 20.07
CA GLU A 540 5.84 6.05 20.23
C GLU A 540 4.72 5.41 19.40
N LEU A 541 5.01 5.07 18.14
CA LEU A 541 4.03 4.43 17.26
C LEU A 541 3.63 3.03 17.74
N VAL A 542 4.58 2.25 18.31
CA VAL A 542 4.30 0.92 18.87
C VAL A 542 3.43 1.04 20.12
N LEU A 543 3.76 1.94 21.05
CA LEU A 543 2.98 2.16 22.27
C LEU A 543 1.55 2.61 21.98
N ARG A 544 1.35 3.41 20.93
CA ARG A 544 0.02 3.82 20.45
C ARG A 544 -0.69 2.71 19.68
N GLY A 545 -0.03 1.58 19.43
CA GLY A 545 -0.58 0.47 18.66
C GLY A 545 -0.84 0.81 17.19
N VAL A 546 -0.07 1.72 16.62
CA VAL A 546 -0.12 2.07 15.19
C VAL A 546 0.64 1.02 14.38
N THR A 547 1.79 0.57 14.89
CA THR A 547 2.63 -0.46 14.27
C THR A 547 3.04 -1.52 15.29
N THR A 548 3.79 -2.54 14.87
CA THR A 548 4.28 -3.62 15.72
C THR A 548 5.74 -3.41 16.11
N ALA A 549 6.21 -4.09 17.17
CA ALA A 549 7.62 -4.14 17.53
C ALA A 549 8.47 -4.77 16.40
N GLU A 550 7.96 -5.79 15.70
CA GLU A 550 8.61 -6.42 14.55
C GLU A 550 8.87 -5.42 13.40
N GLU A 551 7.85 -4.64 13.03
CA GLU A 551 8.01 -3.63 11.96
C GLU A 551 8.92 -2.49 12.38
N ALA A 552 8.85 -2.07 13.65
CA ALA A 552 9.80 -1.11 14.24
C ALA A 552 11.24 -1.63 14.19
N SER A 553 11.46 -2.92 14.52
CA SER A 553 12.77 -3.58 14.41
C SER A 553 13.35 -3.49 13.00
N ARG A 554 12.57 -3.84 11.99
CA ARG A 554 13.00 -3.73 10.58
C ARG A 554 13.42 -2.31 10.21
N THR A 555 12.67 -1.33 10.71
CA THR A 555 12.93 0.09 10.43
C THR A 555 14.19 0.58 11.14
N ILE A 556 14.39 0.20 12.40
CA ILE A 556 15.55 0.60 13.22
C ILE A 556 16.82 -0.10 12.71
N ASN A 557 16.79 -1.40 12.45
CA ASN A 557 17.96 -2.15 12.00
C ASN A 557 18.43 -1.69 10.62
N SER A 558 17.51 -1.32 9.73
CA SER A 558 17.88 -0.73 8.44
C SER A 558 18.61 0.62 8.55
N THR A 559 18.67 1.22 9.73
CA THR A 559 19.47 2.42 10.00
C THR A 559 20.86 2.10 10.58
N LEU A 560 21.08 0.85 11.06
CA LEU A 560 22.32 0.43 11.71
C LEU A 560 23.26 -0.38 10.79
N ASP A 561 22.74 -0.97 9.71
CA ASP A 561 23.46 -1.94 8.85
C ASP A 561 24.20 -1.29 7.66
N GLU A 562 24.29 0.01 7.56
CA GLU A 562 25.09 0.76 6.57
C GLU A 562 26.02 1.76 7.27
#